data_ca810f8c58379fd2c495cdb6dadb72be
#
_entry.id   ca810f8c58379fd2c495cdb6dadb72be
#
_cell.length_a   1.000
_cell.length_b   1.000
_cell.length_c   1.000
_cell.angle_alpha   90.00
_cell.angle_beta   90.00
_cell.angle_gamma   90.00
#
_symmetry.space_group_name_H-M   'P 1'
#
loop_
_entity.id
_entity.type
_entity.pdbx_description
1 polymer ?
#
loop_
_entity_poly.entity_id
_entity_poly.type
_entity_poly.pdbx_seq_one_letter_code
_entity_poly.pdbx_strand_id
1 'polypeptide(L)'
;MIGFGQAGGKIVDKFLEYDQRTGSEIVRAAVAVNTAKADLMGLEHIPQEQRVLIGQSRVKGHGVGADNELGAEVAEEDIGEVQGAIDGIPVHEVDAFLIVAGLGGGTGSGGAPVLAKHLKRIYTEPVYGLGILPGSDEGGIYTLNAARSFQTLVNEVDNLLVFDNDAWRQTGESVQSGYDEINEEIVKRFGILFGAGEVRQGQEVAESVVDSSEIINTLSGGGVSTVGYARETVERKGKSGGLLSKLTGNDESIEDQLDSANTTNRITSLVRKAALGRLTLPCEIDGTERALLVMAGPSAYLNRKGIERGRKWLEEQTGSMEVRGGDYPINNSDFVASAILLSGVTNVPRIKELQQVAIEAQDNINEIREESEANLQNLVEDDEDELESLF
;
A
#
# COMPACT_ATOMS: atom_id res chain seq x y z
N MET A 1 8.56 4.91 7.47
CA MET A 1 7.12 4.68 7.25
C MET A 1 6.30 5.41 8.30
N ILE A 2 5.16 6.01 7.92
CA ILE A 2 4.31 6.78 8.84
C ILE A 2 2.89 6.23 8.75
N GLY A 3 2.41 5.59 9.83
CA GLY A 3 1.06 5.06 9.91
C GLY A 3 0.11 6.12 10.45
N PHE A 4 -0.87 6.56 9.66
CA PHE A 4 -1.85 7.57 10.05
C PHE A 4 -3.21 6.94 10.31
N GLY A 5 -3.76 7.12 11.52
CA GLY A 5 -4.98 6.49 11.99
C GLY A 5 -4.79 5.02 12.37
N GLN A 6 -5.89 4.35 12.72
CA GLN A 6 -5.87 2.98 13.24
C GLN A 6 -5.29 1.97 12.22
N ALA A 7 -5.81 1.94 11.00
CA ALA A 7 -5.37 0.98 9.99
C ALA A 7 -3.90 1.25 9.60
N GLY A 8 -3.52 2.51 9.37
CA GLY A 8 -2.15 2.89 9.05
C GLY A 8 -1.16 2.48 10.14
N GLY A 9 -1.48 2.77 11.40
CA GLY A 9 -0.67 2.38 12.54
C GLY A 9 -0.45 0.86 12.62
N LYS A 10 -1.52 0.07 12.52
CA LYS A 10 -1.44 -1.40 12.56
C LYS A 10 -0.62 -1.99 11.40
N ILE A 11 -0.76 -1.44 10.19
CA ILE A 11 -0.02 -1.93 9.02
C ILE A 11 1.47 -1.59 9.16
N VAL A 12 1.84 -0.40 9.62
CA VAL A 12 3.25 -0.04 9.86
C VAL A 12 3.85 -0.87 10.98
N ASP A 13 3.09 -1.13 12.05
CA ASP A 13 3.49 -2.04 13.13
C ASP A 13 3.78 -3.46 12.60
N LYS A 14 2.95 -3.93 11.67
CA LYS A 14 3.12 -5.22 10.99
C LYS A 14 4.32 -5.25 10.04
N PHE A 15 4.67 -4.14 9.41
CA PHE A 15 5.91 -4.02 8.63
C PHE A 15 7.15 -4.15 9.51
N LEU A 16 7.14 -3.59 10.71
CA LEU A 16 8.23 -3.77 11.68
C LEU A 16 8.35 -5.23 12.14
N GLU A 17 7.24 -5.90 12.40
CA GLU A 17 7.23 -7.35 12.70
C GLU A 17 7.85 -8.16 11.55
N TYR A 18 7.45 -7.84 10.31
CA TYR A 18 8.00 -8.47 9.11
C TYR A 18 9.51 -8.27 9.01
N ASP A 19 9.98 -7.04 9.22
CA ASP A 19 11.39 -6.67 9.19
C ASP A 19 12.21 -7.45 10.24
N GLN A 20 11.72 -7.53 11.47
CA GLN A 20 12.36 -8.31 12.54
C GLN A 20 12.46 -9.80 12.18
N ARG A 21 11.42 -10.36 11.56
CA ARG A 21 11.36 -11.77 11.17
C ARG A 21 12.25 -12.10 9.97
N THR A 22 12.30 -11.22 8.98
CA THR A 22 13.04 -11.45 7.73
C THR A 22 14.42 -10.82 7.71
N GLY A 23 14.68 -9.88 8.59
CA GLY A 23 15.86 -9.01 8.58
C GLY A 23 15.92 -8.18 7.30
N SER A 24 14.82 -7.75 6.70
CA SER A 24 14.82 -7.05 5.39
C SER A 24 15.22 -5.60 5.46
N GLU A 25 15.21 -4.99 6.64
CA GLU A 25 15.66 -3.61 6.87
C GLU A 25 14.96 -2.55 5.98
N ILE A 26 13.71 -2.86 5.56
CA ILE A 26 12.90 -1.97 4.72
C ILE A 26 12.32 -0.78 5.48
N VAL A 27 12.27 -0.85 6.81
CA VAL A 27 11.75 0.21 7.67
C VAL A 27 12.88 0.85 8.45
N ARG A 28 13.47 1.93 7.93
CA ARG A 28 14.52 2.68 8.63
C ARG A 28 14.00 3.36 9.89
N ALA A 29 12.76 3.85 9.83
CA ALA A 29 12.06 4.42 10.97
C ALA A 29 10.56 4.29 10.78
N ALA A 30 9.83 4.20 11.91
CA ALA A 30 8.38 4.11 11.93
C ALA A 30 7.80 5.10 12.90
N VAL A 31 6.75 5.82 12.48
CA VAL A 31 5.94 6.72 13.31
C VAL A 31 4.48 6.31 13.19
N ALA A 32 3.74 6.28 14.29
CA ALA A 32 2.30 6.13 14.29
C ALA A 32 1.63 7.41 14.78
N VAL A 33 0.69 7.95 14.00
CA VAL A 33 -0.08 9.15 14.33
C VAL A 33 -1.55 8.79 14.45
N ASN A 34 -2.20 9.14 15.57
CA ASN A 34 -3.62 8.89 15.74
C ASN A 34 -4.27 9.91 16.70
N THR A 35 -5.57 10.09 16.58
CA THR A 35 -6.42 10.85 17.51
C THR A 35 -7.01 9.96 18.63
N ALA A 36 -6.94 8.64 18.49
CA ALA A 36 -7.41 7.65 19.45
C ALA A 36 -6.23 7.05 20.23
N LYS A 37 -6.18 7.33 21.54
CA LYS A 37 -5.13 6.83 22.43
C LYS A 37 -5.10 5.29 22.50
N ALA A 38 -6.29 4.67 22.52
CA ALA A 38 -6.41 3.21 22.61
C ALA A 38 -5.73 2.49 21.43
N ASP A 39 -5.87 3.04 20.23
CA ASP A 39 -5.26 2.47 19.03
C ASP A 39 -3.73 2.54 19.09
N LEU A 40 -3.17 3.66 19.57
CA LEU A 40 -1.72 3.78 19.73
C LEU A 40 -1.18 2.84 20.81
N MET A 41 -1.94 2.62 21.89
CA MET A 41 -1.54 1.68 22.95
C MET A 41 -1.57 0.22 22.49
N GLY A 42 -2.38 -0.12 21.50
CA GLY A 42 -2.50 -1.47 20.94
C GLY A 42 -1.39 -1.84 19.95
N LEU A 43 -0.46 -0.95 19.62
CA LEU A 43 0.69 -1.26 18.78
C LEU A 43 1.77 -1.97 19.59
N GLU A 44 2.48 -2.91 18.97
CA GLU A 44 3.44 -3.78 19.67
C GLU A 44 4.90 -3.47 19.28
N HIS A 45 5.15 -3.17 18.01
CA HIS A 45 6.50 -3.06 17.44
C HIS A 45 6.98 -1.60 17.28
N ILE A 46 6.07 -0.65 17.06
CA ILE A 46 6.43 0.78 16.99
C ILE A 46 6.80 1.26 18.40
N PRO A 47 8.01 1.84 18.61
CA PRO A 47 8.43 2.37 19.91
C PRO A 47 7.44 3.43 20.45
N GLN A 48 7.28 3.47 21.77
CA GLN A 48 6.30 4.36 22.40
C GLN A 48 6.58 5.85 22.12
N GLU A 49 7.83 6.23 22.03
CA GLU A 49 8.30 7.58 21.70
C GLU A 49 7.99 7.99 20.27
N GLN A 50 7.69 7.03 19.40
CA GLN A 50 7.30 7.25 18.00
C GLN A 50 5.77 7.17 17.79
N ARG A 51 5.00 7.11 18.87
CA ARG A 51 3.52 7.09 18.83
C ARG A 51 3.00 8.48 19.18
N VAL A 52 2.52 9.21 18.18
CA VAL A 52 2.08 10.60 18.29
C VAL A 52 0.56 10.67 18.46
N LEU A 53 0.09 11.16 19.61
CA LEU A 53 -1.32 11.39 19.86
C LEU A 53 -1.66 12.85 19.55
N ILE A 54 -2.39 13.08 18.46
CA ILE A 54 -2.85 14.40 18.02
C ILE A 54 -4.31 14.67 18.47
N GLY A 55 -4.74 15.93 18.42
CA GLY A 55 -6.11 16.35 18.69
C GLY A 55 -6.53 16.26 20.14
N GLN A 56 -5.60 16.26 21.10
CA GLN A 56 -5.95 16.13 22.51
C GLN A 56 -6.85 17.26 23.01
N SER A 57 -6.69 18.47 22.50
CA SER A 57 -7.53 19.64 22.81
C SER A 57 -8.97 19.49 22.30
N ARG A 58 -9.17 18.82 21.18
CA ARG A 58 -10.46 18.69 20.47
C ARG A 58 -11.20 17.40 20.85
N VAL A 59 -10.53 16.25 20.78
CA VAL A 59 -11.15 14.92 20.91
C VAL A 59 -10.69 14.12 22.12
N LYS A 60 -9.77 14.65 22.92
CA LYS A 60 -9.34 14.09 24.23
C LYS A 60 -8.88 12.61 24.14
N GLY A 61 -8.34 12.19 23.01
CA GLY A 61 -7.87 10.84 22.79
C GLY A 61 -8.96 9.80 22.45
N HIS A 62 -10.19 10.22 22.13
CA HIS A 62 -11.31 9.32 21.80
C HIS A 62 -11.45 9.06 20.29
N GLY A 63 -10.60 9.69 19.45
CA GLY A 63 -10.73 9.63 18.00
C GLY A 63 -11.75 10.63 17.45
N VAL A 64 -11.83 10.74 16.13
CA VAL A 64 -12.71 11.68 15.41
C VAL A 64 -14.03 11.05 14.92
N GLY A 65 -14.29 9.78 15.22
CA GLY A 65 -15.59 9.13 14.93
C GLY A 65 -15.94 9.04 13.43
N ALA A 66 -14.98 8.73 12.58
CA ALA A 66 -15.12 8.69 11.11
C ALA A 66 -15.40 10.08 10.46
N ASP A 67 -15.21 11.18 11.18
CA ASP A 67 -15.24 12.54 10.63
C ASP A 67 -13.88 12.88 10.03
N ASN A 68 -13.79 12.87 8.69
CA ASN A 68 -12.53 13.12 8.00
C ASN A 68 -12.17 14.62 7.92
N GLU A 69 -13.16 15.51 7.98
CA GLU A 69 -12.93 16.95 8.00
C GLU A 69 -12.30 17.34 9.36
N LEU A 70 -12.88 16.86 10.46
CA LEU A 70 -12.29 17.02 11.79
C LEU A 70 -10.90 16.36 11.88
N GLY A 71 -10.72 15.20 11.22
CA GLY A 71 -9.42 14.52 11.13
C GLY A 71 -8.35 15.36 10.43
N ALA A 72 -8.72 16.08 9.37
CA ALA A 72 -7.83 17.00 8.65
C ALA A 72 -7.50 18.24 9.49
N GLU A 73 -8.52 18.89 10.09
CA GLU A 73 -8.33 20.06 10.96
C GLU A 73 -7.37 19.77 12.13
N VAL A 74 -7.59 18.64 12.81
CA VAL A 74 -6.73 18.21 13.93
C VAL A 74 -5.30 17.95 13.46
N ALA A 75 -5.13 17.33 12.29
CA ALA A 75 -3.81 17.07 11.73
C ALA A 75 -3.09 18.38 11.35
N GLU A 76 -3.81 19.40 10.86
CA GLU A 76 -3.23 20.72 10.56
C GLU A 76 -2.84 21.46 11.86
N GLU A 77 -3.70 21.43 12.87
CA GLU A 77 -3.44 22.07 14.19
C GLU A 77 -2.19 21.49 14.85
N ASP A 78 -2.05 20.18 14.87
CA ASP A 78 -0.99 19.47 15.59
C ASP A 78 0.15 18.94 14.68
N ILE A 79 0.27 19.47 13.45
CA ILE A 79 1.30 19.03 12.49
C ILE A 79 2.73 19.18 13.05
N GLY A 80 2.95 20.15 13.92
CA GLY A 80 4.23 20.37 14.59
C GLY A 80 4.64 19.22 15.52
N GLU A 81 3.68 18.54 16.16
CA GLU A 81 3.96 17.36 16.99
C GLU A 81 4.40 16.18 16.13
N VAL A 82 3.74 15.99 14.98
CA VAL A 82 4.12 14.96 14.00
C VAL A 82 5.51 15.23 13.45
N GLN A 83 5.79 16.51 13.09
CA GLN A 83 7.11 16.92 12.59
C GLN A 83 8.19 16.66 13.64
N GLY A 84 7.92 16.95 14.92
CA GLY A 84 8.87 16.71 16.01
C GLY A 84 9.29 15.24 16.15
N ALA A 85 8.37 14.30 15.89
CA ALA A 85 8.70 12.87 15.87
C ALA A 85 9.55 12.50 14.65
N ILE A 86 9.31 13.14 13.49
CA ILE A 86 10.07 12.90 12.26
C ILE A 86 11.47 13.52 12.34
N ASP A 87 11.62 14.69 12.95
CA ASP A 87 12.91 15.36 13.12
C ASP A 87 13.92 14.55 13.94
N GLY A 88 13.43 13.63 14.77
CA GLY A 88 14.28 12.68 15.51
C GLY A 88 14.86 11.55 14.65
N ILE A 89 14.49 11.46 13.38
CA ILE A 89 14.88 10.40 12.44
C ILE A 89 16.01 10.90 11.56
N PRO A 90 17.05 10.08 11.27
CA PRO A 90 18.09 10.44 10.31
C PRO A 90 17.56 10.40 8.87
N VAL A 91 16.81 11.42 8.44
CA VAL A 91 16.16 11.48 7.13
C VAL A 91 17.13 11.31 5.97
N HIS A 92 18.41 11.72 6.13
CA HIS A 92 19.45 11.53 5.12
C HIS A 92 19.82 10.05 4.85
N GLU A 93 19.31 9.13 5.65
CA GLU A 93 19.49 7.67 5.48
C GLU A 93 18.29 6.98 4.85
N VAL A 94 17.24 7.73 4.50
CA VAL A 94 16.03 7.16 3.89
C VAL A 94 15.91 7.57 2.42
N ASP A 95 15.39 6.67 1.59
CA ASP A 95 15.20 6.91 0.15
C ASP A 95 13.83 7.54 -0.16
N ALA A 96 12.83 7.34 0.72
CA ALA A 96 11.48 7.85 0.53
C ALA A 96 10.69 7.85 1.83
N PHE A 97 9.61 8.65 1.87
CA PHE A 97 8.55 8.55 2.87
C PHE A 97 7.41 7.68 2.33
N LEU A 98 6.87 6.81 3.18
CA LEU A 98 5.65 6.07 2.91
C LEU A 98 4.61 6.37 3.99
N ILE A 99 3.54 7.08 3.61
CA ILE A 99 2.38 7.34 4.47
C ILE A 99 1.37 6.22 4.26
N VAL A 100 1.05 5.47 5.32
CA VAL A 100 0.08 4.39 5.29
C VAL A 100 -1.20 4.82 5.99
N ALA A 101 -2.34 4.77 5.32
CA ALA A 101 -3.59 5.24 5.89
C ALA A 101 -4.81 4.45 5.37
N GLY A 102 -5.75 4.16 6.28
CA GLY A 102 -7.09 3.73 5.89
C GLY A 102 -7.90 4.93 5.41
N LEU A 103 -8.40 4.88 4.18
CA LEU A 103 -9.08 6.02 3.55
C LEU A 103 -10.55 6.14 3.96
N GLY A 104 -11.13 5.11 4.60
CA GLY A 104 -12.52 5.14 5.07
C GLY A 104 -12.70 5.77 6.46
N GLY A 105 -11.69 5.73 7.33
CA GLY A 105 -11.79 6.28 8.69
C GLY A 105 -11.75 7.80 8.72
N GLY A 106 -11.82 8.41 9.90
CA GLY A 106 -11.73 9.88 10.06
C GLY A 106 -10.28 10.35 10.11
N THR A 107 -9.48 9.83 11.05
CA THR A 107 -8.10 10.27 11.29
C THR A 107 -7.19 10.04 10.09
N GLY A 108 -7.17 8.80 9.57
CA GLY A 108 -6.29 8.43 8.44
C GLY A 108 -6.67 9.14 7.16
N SER A 109 -7.96 9.15 6.83
CA SER A 109 -8.49 9.74 5.60
C SER A 109 -8.33 11.28 5.56
N GLY A 110 -8.50 11.95 6.70
CA GLY A 110 -8.32 13.40 6.81
C GLY A 110 -6.86 13.82 6.94
N GLY A 111 -6.10 13.13 7.82
CA GLY A 111 -4.76 13.58 8.18
C GLY A 111 -3.65 13.16 7.21
N ALA A 112 -3.78 12.04 6.50
CA ALA A 112 -2.75 11.59 5.58
C ALA A 112 -2.46 12.59 4.44
N PRO A 113 -3.46 13.21 3.78
CA PRO A 113 -3.21 14.24 2.79
C PRO A 113 -2.52 15.48 3.37
N VAL A 114 -2.90 15.90 4.59
CA VAL A 114 -2.27 17.02 5.29
C VAL A 114 -0.79 16.74 5.53
N LEU A 115 -0.47 15.56 6.03
CA LEU A 115 0.92 15.15 6.24
C LEU A 115 1.70 15.08 4.93
N ALA A 116 1.13 14.51 3.88
CA ALA A 116 1.78 14.40 2.57
C ALA A 116 2.18 15.78 2.04
N LYS A 117 1.25 16.72 2.03
CA LYS A 117 1.48 18.12 1.65
C LYS A 117 2.57 18.79 2.50
N HIS A 118 2.57 18.52 3.81
CA HIS A 118 3.56 19.06 4.73
C HIS A 118 4.96 18.52 4.43
N LEU A 119 5.12 17.21 4.27
CA LEU A 119 6.42 16.57 3.99
C LEU A 119 7.01 17.04 2.67
N LYS A 120 6.21 17.12 1.60
CA LYS A 120 6.66 17.60 0.28
C LYS A 120 7.13 19.06 0.27
N ARG A 121 6.75 19.86 1.27
CA ARG A 121 7.25 21.24 1.42
C ARG A 121 8.61 21.32 2.12
N ILE A 122 8.95 20.29 2.90
CA ILE A 122 10.13 20.34 3.79
C ILE A 122 11.26 19.48 3.23
N TYR A 123 10.90 18.30 2.68
CA TYR A 123 11.86 17.30 2.24
C TYR A 123 11.94 17.20 0.72
N THR A 124 13.08 16.72 0.23
CA THR A 124 13.36 16.45 -1.19
C THR A 124 13.10 14.99 -1.57
N GLU A 125 13.08 14.12 -0.58
CA GLU A 125 12.78 12.71 -0.72
C GLU A 125 11.31 12.53 -1.16
N PRO A 126 11.03 11.60 -2.08
CA PRO A 126 9.67 11.37 -2.56
C PRO A 126 8.74 10.91 -1.43
N VAL A 127 7.49 11.37 -1.49
CA VAL A 127 6.43 11.03 -0.53
C VAL A 127 5.39 10.17 -1.22
N TYR A 128 5.37 8.89 -0.87
CA TYR A 128 4.41 7.92 -1.37
C TYR A 128 3.27 7.70 -0.38
N GLY A 129 2.09 7.37 -0.90
CA GLY A 129 0.96 6.91 -0.11
C GLY A 129 0.71 5.40 -0.28
N LEU A 130 0.34 4.71 0.79
CA LEU A 130 -0.31 3.41 0.75
C LEU A 130 -1.72 3.58 1.32
N GLY A 131 -2.68 3.75 0.41
CA GLY A 131 -4.09 3.96 0.74
C GLY A 131 -4.86 2.64 0.81
N ILE A 132 -5.53 2.40 1.92
CA ILE A 132 -6.37 1.22 2.12
C ILE A 132 -7.83 1.62 1.94
N LEU A 133 -8.47 1.09 0.89
CA LEU A 133 -9.89 1.30 0.64
C LEU A 133 -10.73 0.38 1.54
N PRO A 134 -11.85 0.88 2.10
CA PRO A 134 -12.75 0.08 2.91
C PRO A 134 -13.47 -0.97 2.06
N GLY A 135 -13.93 -2.05 2.71
CA GLY A 135 -14.87 -2.99 2.10
C GLY A 135 -16.24 -2.34 1.88
N SER A 136 -16.98 -2.81 0.89
CA SER A 136 -18.32 -2.30 0.53
C SER A 136 -19.34 -2.47 1.67
N ASP A 137 -19.12 -3.41 2.58
CA ASP A 137 -19.96 -3.72 3.74
C ASP A 137 -19.62 -2.90 5.02
N GLU A 138 -18.57 -2.09 4.99
CA GLU A 138 -18.18 -1.25 6.15
C GLU A 138 -19.16 -0.08 6.37
N GLY A 139 -19.89 0.33 5.34
CA GLY A 139 -20.93 1.35 5.41
C GLY A 139 -20.64 2.60 4.56
N GLY A 140 -21.73 3.32 4.23
CA GLY A 140 -21.69 4.44 3.28
C GLY A 140 -20.74 5.59 3.69
N ILE A 141 -20.65 5.90 4.99
CA ILE A 141 -19.77 6.97 5.47
C ILE A 141 -18.28 6.65 5.21
N TYR A 142 -17.87 5.39 5.37
CA TYR A 142 -16.51 4.97 5.11
C TYR A 142 -16.19 5.00 3.60
N THR A 143 -17.16 4.63 2.76
CA THR A 143 -17.02 4.72 1.29
C THR A 143 -16.93 6.17 0.83
N LEU A 144 -17.74 7.07 1.40
CA LEU A 144 -17.69 8.50 1.11
C LEU A 144 -16.36 9.13 1.53
N ASN A 145 -15.90 8.81 2.74
CA ASN A 145 -14.59 9.26 3.22
C ASN A 145 -13.46 8.78 2.29
N ALA A 146 -13.53 7.51 1.85
CA ALA A 146 -12.55 6.95 0.93
C ALA A 146 -12.54 7.68 -0.42
N ALA A 147 -13.71 8.01 -0.96
CA ALA A 147 -13.83 8.77 -2.19
C ALA A 147 -13.19 10.16 -2.09
N ARG A 148 -13.49 10.90 -1.02
CA ARG A 148 -12.94 12.24 -0.75
C ARG A 148 -11.43 12.20 -0.48
N SER A 149 -11.02 11.29 0.40
CA SER A 149 -9.61 11.15 0.77
C SER A 149 -8.74 10.68 -0.39
N PHE A 150 -9.23 9.73 -1.18
CA PHE A 150 -8.53 9.27 -2.38
C PHE A 150 -8.23 10.43 -3.34
N GLN A 151 -9.25 11.24 -3.66
CA GLN A 151 -9.13 12.37 -4.55
C GLN A 151 -8.12 13.40 -4.03
N THR A 152 -8.08 13.64 -2.74
CA THR A 152 -7.14 14.59 -2.13
C THR A 152 -5.74 13.99 -2.06
N LEU A 153 -5.59 12.77 -1.55
CA LEU A 153 -4.31 12.14 -1.30
C LEU A 153 -3.51 11.87 -2.60
N VAL A 154 -4.18 11.43 -3.67
CA VAL A 154 -3.50 11.15 -4.95
C VAL A 154 -2.84 12.40 -5.55
N ASN A 155 -3.34 13.59 -5.25
CA ASN A 155 -2.77 14.85 -5.68
C ASN A 155 -1.63 15.36 -4.78
N GLU A 156 -1.61 14.91 -3.51
CA GLU A 156 -0.61 15.38 -2.54
C GLU A 156 0.62 14.44 -2.45
N VAL A 157 0.53 13.19 -2.89
CA VAL A 157 1.67 12.25 -2.92
C VAL A 157 2.34 12.19 -4.29
N ASP A 158 3.57 11.67 -4.34
CA ASP A 158 4.27 11.46 -5.61
C ASP A 158 3.76 10.20 -6.35
N ASN A 159 3.20 9.24 -5.61
CA ASN A 159 2.44 8.11 -6.15
C ASN A 159 1.59 7.49 -5.04
N LEU A 160 0.41 6.99 -5.39
CA LEU A 160 -0.51 6.35 -4.47
C LEU A 160 -0.60 4.85 -4.77
N LEU A 161 0.05 4.05 -3.96
CA LEU A 161 -0.15 2.61 -3.89
C LEU A 161 -1.49 2.33 -3.23
N VAL A 162 -2.30 1.45 -3.78
CA VAL A 162 -3.65 1.19 -3.25
C VAL A 162 -3.86 -0.28 -2.95
N PHE A 163 -4.50 -0.54 -1.81
CA PHE A 163 -5.00 -1.85 -1.44
C PHE A 163 -6.50 -1.76 -1.19
N ASP A 164 -7.27 -2.58 -1.88
CA ASP A 164 -8.73 -2.60 -1.79
C ASP A 164 -9.21 -3.76 -0.93
N ASN A 165 -9.64 -3.48 0.30
CA ASN A 165 -10.14 -4.51 1.22
C ASN A 165 -11.30 -5.30 0.63
N ASP A 166 -12.16 -4.66 -0.18
CA ASP A 166 -13.31 -5.32 -0.79
C ASP A 166 -12.90 -6.51 -1.67
N ALA A 167 -11.81 -6.34 -2.41
CA ALA A 167 -11.26 -7.40 -3.25
C ALA A 167 -10.64 -8.56 -2.45
N TRP A 168 -10.33 -8.37 -1.15
CA TRP A 168 -9.56 -9.32 -0.35
C TRP A 168 -10.36 -10.01 0.75
N ARG A 169 -11.51 -9.50 1.13
CA ARG A 169 -12.37 -10.10 2.14
C ARG A 169 -12.96 -11.42 1.68
N GLN A 170 -13.04 -12.37 2.59
CA GLN A 170 -13.67 -13.67 2.37
C GLN A 170 -15.03 -13.72 3.06
N THR A 171 -16.00 -14.39 2.44
CA THR A 171 -17.34 -14.52 2.99
C THR A 171 -17.32 -15.42 4.23
N GLY A 172 -17.80 -14.92 5.36
CA GLY A 172 -17.95 -15.70 6.60
C GLY A 172 -16.81 -15.55 7.63
N GLU A 173 -15.81 -14.71 7.38
CA GLU A 173 -14.78 -14.37 8.37
C GLU A 173 -15.29 -13.40 9.43
N SER A 174 -14.72 -13.47 10.65
CA SER A 174 -14.94 -12.41 11.63
C SER A 174 -14.22 -11.13 11.18
N VAL A 175 -14.79 -9.96 11.50
CA VAL A 175 -14.22 -8.67 11.11
C VAL A 175 -12.76 -8.55 11.55
N GLN A 176 -12.43 -8.97 12.77
CA GLN A 176 -11.08 -8.83 13.31
C GLN A 176 -10.08 -9.78 12.65
N SER A 177 -10.43 -11.07 12.47
CA SER A 177 -9.54 -12.04 11.82
C SER A 177 -9.31 -11.70 10.35
N GLY A 178 -10.33 -11.20 9.65
CA GLY A 178 -10.23 -10.78 8.26
C GLY A 178 -9.25 -9.61 8.06
N TYR A 179 -9.24 -8.63 8.96
CA TYR A 179 -8.28 -7.52 8.87
C TYR A 179 -6.83 -7.94 9.19
N ASP A 180 -6.62 -8.86 10.12
CA ASP A 180 -5.28 -9.35 10.43
C ASP A 180 -4.69 -10.12 9.24
N GLU A 181 -5.49 -10.94 8.55
CA GLU A 181 -5.09 -11.64 7.32
C GLU A 181 -4.82 -10.65 6.17
N ILE A 182 -5.66 -9.63 6.00
CA ILE A 182 -5.46 -8.57 5.02
C ILE A 182 -4.15 -7.83 5.27
N ASN A 183 -3.86 -7.46 6.52
CA ASN A 183 -2.60 -6.79 6.88
C ASN A 183 -1.37 -7.67 6.59
N GLU A 184 -1.45 -8.98 6.83
CA GLU A 184 -0.41 -9.95 6.43
C GLU A 184 -0.22 -9.97 4.91
N GLU A 185 -1.31 -9.97 4.13
CA GLU A 185 -1.23 -9.97 2.67
C GLU A 185 -0.66 -8.66 2.10
N ILE A 186 -0.95 -7.51 2.74
CA ILE A 186 -0.31 -6.22 2.41
C ILE A 186 1.19 -6.32 2.63
N VAL A 187 1.60 -6.64 3.86
CA VAL A 187 3.02 -6.65 4.25
C VAL A 187 3.83 -7.65 3.44
N LYS A 188 3.27 -8.80 3.13
CA LYS A 188 3.93 -9.83 2.32
C LYS A 188 4.22 -9.38 0.89
N ARG A 189 3.30 -8.64 0.25
CA ARG A 189 3.48 -8.14 -1.12
C ARG A 189 4.46 -6.98 -1.18
N PHE A 190 4.19 -5.99 -0.38
CA PHE A 190 5.04 -4.80 -0.33
C PHE A 190 6.40 -5.09 0.32
N GLY A 191 6.46 -6.01 1.28
CA GLY A 191 7.71 -6.44 1.92
C GLY A 191 8.69 -7.08 0.93
N ILE A 192 8.22 -7.91 -0.01
CA ILE A 192 9.07 -8.46 -1.08
C ILE A 192 9.48 -7.35 -2.06
N LEU A 193 8.55 -6.49 -2.44
CA LEU A 193 8.83 -5.40 -3.36
C LEU A 193 9.90 -4.45 -2.79
N PHE A 194 9.70 -3.95 -1.57
CA PHE A 194 10.64 -3.02 -0.93
C PHE A 194 11.95 -3.70 -0.53
N GLY A 195 11.88 -4.96 -0.05
CA GLY A 195 13.08 -5.72 0.31
C GLY A 195 14.01 -6.00 -0.86
N ALA A 196 13.49 -6.05 -2.08
CA ALA A 196 14.32 -6.15 -3.28
C ALA A 196 15.15 -4.88 -3.53
N GLY A 197 14.65 -3.71 -3.07
CA GLY A 197 15.37 -2.45 -3.14
C GLY A 197 16.52 -2.29 -2.15
N GLU A 198 16.60 -3.16 -1.12
CA GLU A 198 17.61 -3.06 -0.05
C GLU A 198 18.84 -3.93 -0.37
N VAL A 199 19.98 -3.28 -0.59
CA VAL A 199 21.27 -3.95 -0.82
C VAL A 199 21.96 -4.21 0.52
N ARG A 200 22.21 -5.49 0.86
CA ARG A 200 22.84 -5.88 2.12
C ARG A 200 24.29 -6.32 1.91
N GLN A 201 25.15 -6.00 2.88
CA GLN A 201 26.51 -6.52 2.91
C GLN A 201 26.48 -8.05 3.13
N GLY A 202 27.13 -8.79 2.24
CA GLY A 202 27.24 -10.26 2.34
C GLY A 202 26.12 -11.08 1.70
N GLN A 203 25.17 -10.46 1.03
CA GLN A 203 24.25 -11.19 0.13
C GLN A 203 24.98 -11.62 -1.15
N GLU A 204 24.55 -12.77 -1.70
CA GLU A 204 24.94 -13.12 -3.07
C GLU A 204 24.44 -12.01 -4.00
N VAL A 205 25.35 -11.51 -4.83
CA VAL A 205 25.02 -10.47 -5.80
C VAL A 205 24.09 -11.10 -6.84
N ALA A 206 22.88 -10.56 -6.95
CA ALA A 206 21.94 -10.92 -8.00
C ALA A 206 22.54 -10.68 -9.40
N GLU A 207 22.17 -11.47 -10.38
CA GLU A 207 22.60 -11.24 -11.77
C GLU A 207 22.00 -9.93 -12.34
N SER A 208 20.83 -9.54 -11.84
CA SER A 208 20.13 -8.32 -12.22
C SER A 208 19.52 -7.70 -10.95
N VAL A 209 20.31 -6.89 -10.24
CA VAL A 209 19.91 -6.27 -8.97
C VAL A 209 18.78 -5.27 -9.20
N VAL A 210 17.68 -5.43 -8.47
CA VAL A 210 16.70 -4.35 -8.24
C VAL A 210 17.21 -3.55 -7.03
N ASP A 211 17.27 -2.24 -7.14
CA ASP A 211 17.58 -1.35 -6.04
C ASP A 211 16.43 -0.36 -5.78
N SER A 212 16.53 0.45 -4.73
CA SER A 212 15.52 1.44 -4.38
C SER A 212 15.25 2.42 -5.52
N SER A 213 16.26 2.72 -6.34
CA SER A 213 16.13 3.64 -7.48
C SER A 213 15.20 3.08 -8.57
N GLU A 214 15.17 1.76 -8.77
CA GLU A 214 14.26 1.12 -9.73
C GLU A 214 12.79 1.24 -9.28
N ILE A 215 12.52 1.11 -7.98
CA ILE A 215 11.19 1.30 -7.39
C ILE A 215 10.78 2.77 -7.52
N ILE A 216 11.65 3.69 -7.12
CA ILE A 216 11.42 5.14 -7.21
C ILE A 216 11.16 5.56 -8.65
N ASN A 217 11.98 5.10 -9.60
CA ASN A 217 11.80 5.40 -11.03
C ASN A 217 10.49 4.84 -11.58
N THR A 218 10.05 3.66 -11.12
CA THR A 218 8.76 3.09 -11.53
C THR A 218 7.59 3.93 -11.02
N LEU A 219 7.69 4.45 -9.79
CA LEU A 219 6.68 5.29 -9.16
C LEU A 219 6.72 6.77 -9.60
N SER A 220 7.80 7.23 -10.24
CA SER A 220 8.01 8.65 -10.54
C SER A 220 7.03 9.26 -11.57
N GLY A 221 6.23 8.43 -12.27
CA GLY A 221 5.14 8.88 -13.14
C GLY A 221 3.96 9.47 -12.38
N GLY A 222 3.87 9.23 -11.08
CA GLY A 222 2.72 9.64 -10.27
C GLY A 222 1.49 8.74 -10.47
N GLY A 223 0.33 9.27 -10.05
CA GLY A 223 -0.94 8.56 -10.20
C GLY A 223 -1.13 7.41 -9.23
N VAL A 224 -1.79 6.36 -9.70
CA VAL A 224 -2.20 5.21 -8.90
C VAL A 224 -1.41 3.97 -9.29
N SER A 225 -1.00 3.21 -8.29
CA SER A 225 -0.24 1.97 -8.47
C SER A 225 -0.88 0.80 -7.74
N THR A 226 -0.71 -0.39 -8.30
CA THR A 226 -1.16 -1.66 -7.74
C THR A 226 -0.05 -2.70 -7.77
N VAL A 227 -0.14 -3.71 -6.90
CA VAL A 227 0.85 -4.78 -6.81
C VAL A 227 0.18 -6.13 -7.06
N GLY A 228 0.72 -6.87 -8.03
CA GLY A 228 0.42 -8.27 -8.25
C GLY A 228 1.45 -9.17 -7.56
N TYR A 229 1.00 -10.33 -7.07
CA TYR A 229 1.86 -11.26 -6.37
C TYR A 229 1.44 -12.71 -6.62
N ALA A 230 2.42 -13.55 -6.88
CA ALA A 230 2.24 -15.00 -6.91
C ALA A 230 3.45 -15.70 -6.30
N ARG A 231 3.21 -16.80 -5.61
CA ARG A 231 4.30 -17.64 -5.07
C ARG A 231 4.03 -19.12 -5.30
N GLU A 232 5.09 -19.90 -5.33
CA GLU A 232 5.07 -21.35 -5.41
C GLU A 232 6.11 -21.91 -4.43
N THR A 233 5.74 -22.91 -3.67
CA THR A 233 6.66 -23.62 -2.77
C THR A 233 7.64 -24.44 -3.59
N VAL A 234 8.93 -24.42 -3.22
CA VAL A 234 9.99 -25.20 -3.85
C VAL A 234 10.71 -26.05 -2.82
N GLU A 235 11.14 -27.23 -3.23
CA GLU A 235 11.96 -28.06 -2.38
C GLU A 235 13.34 -27.41 -2.19
N ARG A 236 13.79 -27.33 -0.94
CA ARG A 236 15.18 -26.92 -0.68
C ARG A 236 16.09 -27.97 -1.29
N LYS A 237 16.80 -27.62 -2.36
CA LYS A 237 17.91 -28.45 -2.85
C LYS A 237 18.99 -28.47 -1.75
N GLY A 238 18.84 -29.42 -0.79
CA GLY A 238 19.88 -29.71 0.19
C GLY A 238 21.15 -30.10 -0.57
N LYS A 239 22.32 -29.82 0.02
CA LYS A 239 23.64 -30.31 -0.45
C LYS A 239 23.75 -31.84 -0.41
N SER A 240 22.78 -32.54 -0.94
CA SER A 240 22.80 -33.99 -1.17
C SER A 240 23.24 -34.27 -2.60
N GLY A 241 24.40 -33.76 -2.95
CA GLY A 241 25.14 -34.28 -4.07
C GLY A 241 25.64 -35.66 -3.71
N GLY A 242 24.84 -36.68 -4.01
CA GLY A 242 25.24 -38.06 -3.80
C GLY A 242 26.51 -38.37 -4.59
N LEU A 243 27.47 -39.01 -3.90
CA LEU A 243 28.72 -39.52 -4.46
C LEU A 243 28.55 -40.48 -5.68
N LEU A 244 27.31 -40.75 -6.08
CA LEU A 244 26.94 -41.62 -7.19
C LEU A 244 26.84 -40.95 -8.57
N SER A 245 26.69 -39.58 -8.64
CA SER A 245 26.58 -38.87 -9.92
C SER A 245 27.93 -38.66 -10.61
N LYS A 246 29.05 -38.89 -9.93
CA LYS A 246 30.40 -38.76 -10.51
C LYS A 246 30.88 -39.92 -11.38
N LEU A 247 30.06 -40.95 -11.58
CA LEU A 247 30.45 -42.17 -12.31
C LEU A 247 29.85 -42.30 -13.72
N THR A 248 28.93 -41.44 -14.13
CA THR A 248 28.34 -41.41 -15.47
C THR A 248 28.58 -40.07 -16.14
N GLY A 249 29.77 -39.89 -16.68
CA GLY A 249 30.10 -38.71 -17.46
C GLY A 249 29.42 -38.75 -18.80
N ASN A 250 28.27 -38.13 -18.99
CA ASN A 250 27.74 -37.57 -20.24
C ASN A 250 26.32 -36.97 -20.15
N ASP A 251 25.65 -36.98 -18.96
CA ASP A 251 24.27 -36.51 -18.86
C ASP A 251 24.12 -35.13 -18.21
N GLU A 252 25.19 -34.56 -17.63
CA GLU A 252 25.14 -33.25 -16.89
C GLU A 252 24.60 -32.11 -17.78
N SER A 253 24.92 -32.09 -19.09
CA SER A 253 24.51 -30.99 -19.99
C SER A 253 23.00 -31.03 -20.34
N ILE A 254 22.39 -32.22 -20.34
CA ILE A 254 20.96 -32.39 -20.69
C ILE A 254 20.09 -32.13 -19.44
N GLU A 255 20.51 -32.60 -18.23
CA GLU A 255 19.82 -32.34 -16.97
C GLU A 255 19.89 -30.86 -16.63
N ASP A 256 21.03 -30.18 -16.78
CA ASP A 256 21.17 -28.74 -16.59
C ASP A 256 20.31 -27.91 -17.58
N GLN A 257 20.20 -28.33 -18.83
CA GLN A 257 19.33 -27.68 -19.81
C GLN A 257 17.84 -27.88 -19.50
N LEU A 258 17.44 -29.06 -19.04
CA LEU A 258 16.07 -29.38 -18.63
C LEU A 258 15.69 -28.60 -17.34
N ASP A 259 16.58 -28.54 -16.36
CA ASP A 259 16.39 -27.74 -15.15
C ASP A 259 16.27 -26.24 -15.44
N SER A 260 17.09 -25.73 -16.37
CA SER A 260 17.01 -24.34 -16.82
C SER A 260 15.70 -24.04 -17.57
N ALA A 261 15.23 -24.96 -18.42
CA ALA A 261 13.96 -24.82 -19.12
C ALA A 261 12.77 -24.86 -18.16
N ASN A 262 12.78 -25.77 -17.19
CA ASN A 262 11.76 -25.87 -16.15
C ASN A 262 11.71 -24.62 -15.28
N THR A 263 12.86 -24.09 -14.88
CA THR A 263 12.97 -22.84 -14.12
C THR A 263 12.43 -21.65 -14.91
N THR A 264 12.79 -21.53 -16.20
CA THR A 264 12.28 -20.49 -17.10
C THR A 264 10.75 -20.54 -17.22
N ASN A 265 10.18 -21.73 -17.40
CA ASN A 265 8.73 -21.90 -17.49
C ASN A 265 8.01 -21.57 -16.17
N ARG A 266 8.60 -21.96 -15.03
CA ARG A 266 8.09 -21.61 -13.69
C ARG A 266 8.03 -20.10 -13.51
N ILE A 267 9.13 -19.39 -13.78
CA ILE A 267 9.20 -17.93 -13.67
C ILE A 267 8.12 -17.30 -14.55
N THR A 268 8.03 -17.68 -15.82
CA THR A 268 7.03 -17.13 -16.73
C THR A 268 5.59 -17.39 -16.24
N SER A 269 5.33 -18.57 -15.67
CA SER A 269 4.03 -18.91 -15.08
C SER A 269 3.73 -18.04 -13.85
N LEU A 270 4.71 -17.83 -12.97
CA LEU A 270 4.54 -16.98 -11.79
C LEU A 270 4.29 -15.52 -12.16
N VAL A 271 5.00 -14.99 -13.16
CA VAL A 271 4.77 -13.63 -13.68
C VAL A 271 3.34 -13.48 -14.17
N ARG A 272 2.85 -14.44 -14.98
CA ARG A 272 1.45 -14.42 -15.45
C ARG A 272 0.45 -14.50 -14.30
N LYS A 273 0.67 -15.39 -13.32
CA LYS A 273 -0.17 -15.52 -12.15
C LYS A 273 -0.18 -14.26 -11.29
N ALA A 274 0.95 -13.55 -11.18
CA ALA A 274 1.04 -12.31 -10.44
C ALA A 274 0.29 -11.17 -11.16
N ALA A 275 0.46 -11.02 -12.47
CA ALA A 275 -0.15 -9.95 -13.24
C ALA A 275 -1.65 -10.14 -13.47
N LEU A 276 -2.10 -11.38 -13.72
CA LEU A 276 -3.50 -11.70 -14.05
C LEU A 276 -4.30 -12.25 -12.86
N GLY A 277 -3.65 -12.38 -11.70
CA GLY A 277 -4.27 -12.85 -10.47
C GLY A 277 -4.91 -11.70 -9.68
N ARG A 278 -4.96 -11.88 -8.35
CA ARG A 278 -5.51 -10.88 -7.45
C ARG A 278 -4.51 -9.75 -7.22
N LEU A 279 -4.74 -8.61 -7.86
CA LEU A 279 -3.99 -7.37 -7.62
C LEU A 279 -4.41 -6.73 -6.29
N THR A 280 -3.55 -5.90 -5.69
CA THR A 280 -3.91 -5.13 -4.49
C THR A 280 -5.06 -4.15 -4.76
N LEU A 281 -5.14 -3.63 -5.98
CA LEU A 281 -6.27 -2.88 -6.51
C LEU A 281 -6.63 -3.51 -7.86
N PRO A 282 -7.79 -4.19 -8.00
CA PRO A 282 -8.21 -4.79 -9.26
C PRO A 282 -8.34 -3.76 -10.37
N CYS A 283 -7.63 -3.99 -11.47
CA CYS A 283 -7.65 -3.13 -12.66
C CYS A 283 -7.33 -3.92 -13.92
N GLU A 284 -7.58 -3.34 -15.08
CA GLU A 284 -7.00 -3.80 -16.33
C GLU A 284 -5.53 -3.39 -16.37
N ILE A 285 -4.63 -4.30 -16.70
CA ILE A 285 -3.19 -4.03 -16.74
C ILE A 285 -2.76 -3.35 -18.05
N ASP A 286 -3.59 -3.41 -19.08
CA ASP A 286 -3.39 -2.66 -20.34
C ASP A 286 -3.47 -1.15 -20.07
N GLY A 287 -2.55 -0.39 -20.66
CA GLY A 287 -2.45 1.03 -20.41
C GLY A 287 -1.71 1.42 -19.11
N THR A 288 -1.07 0.48 -18.42
CA THR A 288 -0.13 0.77 -17.33
C THR A 288 1.07 1.56 -17.88
N GLU A 289 1.42 2.68 -17.25
CA GLU A 289 2.53 3.50 -17.74
C GLU A 289 3.89 2.85 -17.52
N ARG A 290 4.13 2.31 -16.32
CA ARG A 290 5.40 1.69 -15.92
C ARG A 290 5.16 0.43 -15.12
N ALA A 291 6.08 -0.53 -15.25
CA ALA A 291 6.03 -1.74 -14.45
C ALA A 291 7.41 -2.16 -13.95
N LEU A 292 7.43 -2.78 -12.77
CA LEU A 292 8.62 -3.42 -12.21
C LEU A 292 8.29 -4.86 -11.83
N LEU A 293 9.07 -5.79 -12.39
CA LEU A 293 9.02 -7.21 -12.06
C LEU A 293 10.14 -7.56 -11.08
N VAL A 294 9.78 -8.08 -9.92
CA VAL A 294 10.70 -8.65 -8.95
C VAL A 294 10.48 -10.16 -8.84
N MET A 295 11.52 -10.93 -9.06
CA MET A 295 11.52 -12.37 -8.81
C MET A 295 12.32 -12.68 -7.55
N ALA A 296 11.66 -13.22 -6.52
CA ALA A 296 12.26 -13.52 -5.23
C ALA A 296 12.32 -15.02 -4.97
N GLY A 297 13.40 -15.50 -4.37
CA GLY A 297 13.56 -16.92 -4.00
C GLY A 297 15.01 -17.37 -3.95
N PRO A 298 15.27 -18.68 -3.74
CA PRO A 298 16.65 -19.19 -3.77
C PRO A 298 17.28 -19.01 -5.16
N SER A 299 18.55 -18.58 -5.23
CA SER A 299 19.28 -18.31 -6.47
C SER A 299 19.21 -19.45 -7.49
N ALA A 300 19.19 -20.70 -7.03
CA ALA A 300 19.06 -21.89 -7.88
C ALA A 300 17.75 -21.97 -8.69
N TYR A 301 16.73 -21.22 -8.30
CA TYR A 301 15.40 -21.16 -8.95
C TYR A 301 15.15 -19.84 -9.68
N LEU A 302 16.14 -18.95 -9.70
CA LEU A 302 16.10 -17.69 -10.44
C LEU A 302 17.04 -17.81 -11.64
N ASN A 303 16.58 -17.45 -12.83
CA ASN A 303 17.45 -17.34 -13.99
C ASN A 303 17.07 -16.14 -14.85
N ARG A 304 18.08 -15.48 -15.37
CA ARG A 304 17.95 -14.29 -16.21
C ARG A 304 17.01 -14.48 -17.41
N LYS A 305 17.11 -15.63 -18.09
CA LYS A 305 16.29 -15.92 -19.27
C LYS A 305 14.79 -15.96 -18.95
N GLY A 306 14.42 -16.50 -17.77
CA GLY A 306 13.03 -16.53 -17.29
C GLY A 306 12.53 -15.13 -16.97
N ILE A 307 13.35 -14.33 -16.28
CA ILE A 307 13.03 -12.95 -15.91
C ILE A 307 12.87 -12.08 -17.16
N GLU A 308 13.79 -12.14 -18.13
CA GLU A 308 13.69 -11.41 -19.38
C GLU A 308 12.44 -11.80 -20.19
N ARG A 309 12.09 -13.11 -20.20
CA ARG A 309 10.88 -13.59 -20.86
C ARG A 309 9.60 -13.11 -20.15
N GLY A 310 9.62 -13.10 -18.83
CA GLY A 310 8.53 -12.56 -18.01
C GLY A 310 8.34 -11.07 -18.24
N ARG A 311 9.44 -10.30 -18.24
CA ARG A 311 9.45 -8.86 -18.51
C ARG A 311 8.89 -8.54 -19.90
N LYS A 312 9.37 -9.23 -20.94
CA LYS A 312 8.88 -9.04 -22.31
C LYS A 312 7.38 -9.36 -22.43
N TRP A 313 6.93 -10.43 -21.79
CA TRP A 313 5.50 -10.75 -21.76
C TRP A 313 4.71 -9.63 -21.08
N LEU A 314 5.22 -9.06 -19.98
CA LEU A 314 4.58 -7.95 -19.26
C LEU A 314 4.54 -6.68 -20.15
N GLU A 315 5.60 -6.35 -20.89
CA GLU A 315 5.62 -5.28 -21.90
C GLU A 315 4.49 -5.45 -22.93
N GLU A 316 4.31 -6.68 -23.45
CA GLU A 316 3.27 -7.00 -24.42
C GLU A 316 1.84 -6.88 -23.83
N GLN A 317 1.65 -7.17 -22.54
CA GLN A 317 0.34 -7.14 -21.90
C GLN A 317 -0.05 -5.74 -21.40
N THR A 318 0.91 -4.96 -20.94
CA THR A 318 0.66 -3.60 -20.43
C THR A 318 0.67 -2.56 -21.53
N GLY A 319 1.31 -2.85 -22.66
CA GLY A 319 1.62 -1.84 -23.69
C GLY A 319 2.69 -0.83 -23.24
N SER A 320 3.25 -0.99 -22.04
CA SER A 320 4.27 -0.08 -21.50
C SER A 320 5.63 -0.33 -22.15
N MET A 321 6.35 0.75 -22.47
CA MET A 321 7.74 0.71 -22.91
C MET A 321 8.74 0.75 -21.74
N GLU A 322 8.27 1.04 -20.52
CA GLU A 322 9.09 1.14 -19.32
C GLU A 322 8.81 -0.02 -18.37
N VAL A 323 9.18 -1.23 -18.76
CA VAL A 323 9.11 -2.41 -17.90
C VAL A 323 10.51 -2.79 -17.43
N ARG A 324 10.72 -2.65 -16.13
CA ARG A 324 11.97 -3.02 -15.45
C ARG A 324 11.82 -4.38 -14.79
N GLY A 325 12.92 -4.99 -14.41
CA GLY A 325 12.83 -6.26 -13.70
C GLY A 325 14.17 -6.81 -13.30
N GLY A 326 14.15 -7.55 -12.19
CA GLY A 326 15.34 -8.19 -11.65
C GLY A 326 15.00 -9.26 -10.63
N ASP A 327 16.04 -9.78 -10.02
CA ASP A 327 15.98 -10.84 -9.03
C ASP A 327 16.31 -10.33 -7.62
N TYR A 328 15.64 -10.95 -6.66
CA TYR A 328 15.86 -10.77 -5.23
C TYR A 328 16.15 -12.12 -4.58
N PRO A 329 17.43 -12.53 -4.47
CA PRO A 329 17.82 -13.81 -3.90
C PRO A 329 17.51 -13.90 -2.41
N ILE A 330 16.71 -14.90 -2.03
CA ILE A 330 16.39 -15.25 -0.64
C ILE A 330 16.77 -16.71 -0.43
N ASN A 331 18.06 -16.99 -0.20
CA ASN A 331 18.61 -18.35 -0.24
C ASN A 331 18.04 -19.32 0.78
N ASN A 332 17.48 -18.82 1.90
CA ASN A 332 16.86 -19.66 2.93
C ASN A 332 15.35 -19.83 2.77
N SER A 333 14.75 -19.31 1.68
CA SER A 333 13.33 -19.48 1.43
C SER A 333 12.99 -20.88 0.89
N ASP A 334 11.76 -21.31 1.15
CA ASP A 334 11.14 -22.52 0.60
C ASP A 334 10.14 -22.20 -0.52
N PHE A 335 10.26 -20.99 -1.08
CA PHE A 335 9.37 -20.52 -2.13
C PHE A 335 10.12 -19.73 -3.20
N VAL A 336 9.52 -19.67 -4.38
CA VAL A 336 9.82 -18.67 -5.43
C VAL A 336 8.58 -17.80 -5.59
N ALA A 337 8.77 -16.50 -5.63
CA ALA A 337 7.69 -15.54 -5.76
C ALA A 337 7.96 -14.54 -6.90
N SER A 338 6.87 -14.06 -7.50
CA SER A 338 6.86 -12.91 -8.40
C SER A 338 6.06 -11.80 -7.75
N ALA A 339 6.66 -10.63 -7.58
CA ALA A 339 5.97 -9.39 -7.25
C ALA A 339 6.06 -8.46 -8.46
N ILE A 340 4.93 -7.84 -8.83
CA ILE A 340 4.85 -6.94 -9.97
C ILE A 340 4.22 -5.65 -9.49
N LEU A 341 4.97 -4.55 -9.59
CA LEU A 341 4.45 -3.20 -9.39
C LEU A 341 3.97 -2.66 -10.74
N LEU A 342 2.71 -2.26 -10.81
CA LEU A 342 2.10 -1.59 -11.96
C LEU A 342 1.79 -0.16 -11.56
N SER A 343 2.42 0.81 -12.20
CA SER A 343 2.30 2.23 -11.89
C SER A 343 1.63 3.02 -13.02
N GLY A 344 0.82 4.01 -12.65
CA GLY A 344 0.04 4.78 -13.61
C GLY A 344 -1.10 3.97 -14.22
N VAL A 345 -1.78 3.14 -13.41
CA VAL A 345 -2.95 2.38 -13.87
C VAL A 345 -4.15 3.31 -14.05
N THR A 346 -4.89 3.15 -15.16
CA THR A 346 -5.96 4.08 -15.56
C THR A 346 -7.36 3.47 -15.52
N ASN A 347 -7.50 2.19 -15.82
CA ASN A 347 -8.80 1.52 -15.85
C ASN A 347 -9.06 0.74 -14.56
N VAL A 348 -9.53 1.45 -13.54
CA VAL A 348 -9.78 0.92 -12.20
C VAL A 348 -11.27 1.03 -11.87
N PRO A 349 -12.06 -0.06 -11.94
CA PRO A 349 -13.50 -0.04 -11.67
C PRO A 349 -13.83 0.52 -10.28
N ARG A 350 -13.09 0.13 -9.25
CA ARG A 350 -13.31 0.58 -7.87
C ARG A 350 -13.20 2.10 -7.70
N ILE A 351 -12.27 2.74 -8.40
CA ILE A 351 -12.14 4.21 -8.37
C ILE A 351 -13.35 4.88 -9.02
N LYS A 352 -13.88 4.31 -10.10
CA LYS A 352 -15.12 4.82 -10.75
C LYS A 352 -16.33 4.71 -9.81
N GLU A 353 -16.47 3.59 -9.08
CA GLU A 353 -17.49 3.42 -8.05
C GLU A 353 -17.37 4.47 -6.93
N LEU A 354 -16.17 4.69 -6.42
CA LEU A 354 -15.92 5.71 -5.39
C LEU A 354 -16.28 7.12 -5.91
N GLN A 355 -15.92 7.44 -7.14
CA GLN A 355 -16.28 8.72 -7.76
C GLN A 355 -17.82 8.89 -7.86
N GLN A 356 -18.53 7.84 -8.24
CA GLN A 356 -19.99 7.85 -8.32
C GLN A 356 -20.62 8.09 -6.93
N VAL A 357 -20.14 7.38 -5.90
CA VAL A 357 -20.59 7.57 -4.51
C VAL A 357 -20.36 9.01 -4.03
N ALA A 358 -19.19 9.60 -4.38
CA ALA A 358 -18.90 10.98 -4.01
C ALA A 358 -19.86 11.99 -4.68
N ILE A 359 -20.21 11.76 -5.95
CA ILE A 359 -21.17 12.61 -6.70
C ILE A 359 -22.56 12.49 -6.05
N GLU A 360 -23.07 11.28 -5.87
CA GLU A 360 -24.38 11.03 -5.26
C GLU A 360 -24.50 11.62 -3.85
N ALA A 361 -23.43 11.50 -3.05
CA ALA A 361 -23.41 12.08 -1.71
C ALA A 361 -23.40 13.62 -1.75
N GLN A 362 -22.71 14.22 -2.71
CA GLN A 362 -22.70 15.69 -2.87
C GLN A 362 -24.08 16.20 -3.28
N ASP A 363 -24.75 15.51 -4.18
CA ASP A 363 -26.11 15.85 -4.64
C ASP A 363 -27.10 15.76 -3.48
N ASN A 364 -27.06 14.67 -2.70
CA ASN A 364 -27.91 14.50 -1.51
C ASN A 364 -27.67 15.59 -0.45
N ILE A 365 -26.42 15.99 -0.22
CA ILE A 365 -26.10 17.07 0.73
C ILE A 365 -26.69 18.39 0.25
N ASN A 366 -26.60 18.68 -1.03
CA ASN A 366 -27.16 19.91 -1.62
C ASN A 366 -28.70 19.91 -1.50
N GLU A 367 -29.38 18.78 -1.79
CA GLU A 367 -30.82 18.66 -1.65
C GLU A 367 -31.28 18.86 -0.19
N ILE A 368 -30.62 18.22 0.79
CA ILE A 368 -30.93 18.37 2.23
C ILE A 368 -30.73 19.81 2.67
N ARG A 369 -29.69 20.49 2.14
CA ARG A 369 -29.42 21.88 2.48
C ARG A 369 -30.50 22.82 1.90
N GLU A 370 -30.91 22.61 0.66
CA GLU A 370 -31.99 23.38 0.04
C GLU A 370 -33.33 23.16 0.76
N GLU A 371 -33.67 21.92 1.13
CA GLU A 371 -34.86 21.62 1.93
C GLU A 371 -34.80 22.26 3.32
N SER A 372 -33.64 22.23 3.97
CA SER A 372 -33.45 22.86 5.27
C SER A 372 -33.59 24.38 5.23
N GLU A 373 -32.99 25.02 4.20
CA GLU A 373 -33.12 26.46 3.98
C GLU A 373 -34.57 26.86 3.65
N ALA A 374 -35.29 26.06 2.83
CA ALA A 374 -36.69 26.29 2.55
C ALA A 374 -37.60 26.12 3.80
N ASN A 375 -37.33 25.10 4.62
CA ASN A 375 -38.04 24.88 5.87
C ASN A 375 -37.76 26.03 6.89
N LEU A 376 -36.56 26.55 6.94
CA LEU A 376 -36.18 27.67 7.80
C LEU A 376 -36.89 28.95 7.33
N GLN A 377 -36.97 29.21 6.02
CA GLN A 377 -37.74 30.33 5.47
C GLN A 377 -39.20 30.24 5.81
N ASN A 378 -39.84 29.06 5.64
CA ASN A 378 -41.25 28.86 5.99
C ASN A 378 -41.50 29.10 7.49
N LEU A 379 -40.58 28.67 8.38
CA LEU A 379 -40.70 28.93 9.82
C LEU A 379 -40.58 30.42 10.20
N VAL A 380 -39.79 31.17 9.45
CA VAL A 380 -39.62 32.62 9.65
C VAL A 380 -40.82 33.39 9.09
N GLU A 381 -41.39 32.95 7.98
CA GLU A 381 -42.58 33.56 7.38
C GLU A 381 -43.85 33.26 8.21
N ASP A 382 -43.99 32.07 8.81
CA ASP A 382 -45.14 31.72 9.70
C ASP A 382 -45.10 32.53 11.03
N ASP A 383 -43.92 32.94 11.53
CA ASP A 383 -43.83 33.76 12.77
C ASP A 383 -44.20 35.25 12.55
N GLU A 384 -44.19 35.76 11.31
CA GLU A 384 -44.63 37.14 11.02
C GLU A 384 -46.17 37.30 11.05
N ASP A 385 -46.93 36.25 10.79
CA ASP A 385 -48.38 36.29 10.82
C ASP A 385 -49.04 36.07 12.22
N GLU A 386 -48.33 35.51 13.21
CA GLU A 386 -48.80 35.28 14.56
C GLU A 386 -48.49 36.41 15.58
N LEU A 387 -47.74 37.41 15.19
CA LEU A 387 -47.45 38.57 16.03
C LEU A 387 -48.42 39.73 15.80
N GLU A 388 -49.72 39.48 15.75
CA GLU A 388 -50.73 40.54 15.91
C GLU A 388 -50.65 41.09 17.35
N SER A 389 -50.35 42.35 17.40
CA SER A 389 -50.16 43.27 18.48
C SER A 389 -50.94 42.95 19.77
N LEU A 390 -50.23 42.62 20.80
CA LEU A 390 -50.68 42.61 22.20
C LEU A 390 -50.51 43.99 22.87
N PHE A 391 -50.83 45.09 22.16
CA PHE A 391 -50.91 46.42 22.73
C PHE A 391 -52.07 47.22 22.16
#